data_c98d526b439596248656f77214de5ebc
#
_entry.id   c98d526b439596248656f77214de5ebc
#
_cell.length_a   1.000
_cell.length_b   1.000
_cell.length_c   1.000
_cell.angle_alpha   90.00
_cell.angle_beta   90.00
_cell.angle_gamma   90.00
#
_symmetry.space_group_name_H-M   'P 1'
#
loop_
_entity.id
_entity.type
_entity.pdbx_description
1 polymer ?
#
loop_
_entity_poly.entity_id
_entity_poly.type
_entity_poly.pdbx_seq_one_letter_code
_entity_poly.pdbx_strand_id
1 'polypeptide(L)'
;MKHVFLFGIFGWLLSFTLVAQTGIWQWSVPVHNFSTHPKNPESRAYLWIPGQCEQVKAILVAQHNMEEISILEDEASRQRLAELDVAQIWVCPSFNHGFDFTDGAWETLDGLLADLAEESGYKELSTAPLIAIGHSAAASWPYYLAAYKPERTLACISVSGQWPYHRDRWLCPDIWGERNINKIPCLETMGEYESAHTWSNEGLKERKEHPLLP
;
A
#
# COMPACT_ATOMS: atom_id res chain seq x y z
N MET A 1 50.50 20.53 51.14
CA MET A 1 50.25 19.60 50.02
C MET A 1 48.74 19.26 49.96
N LYS A 2 48.04 19.80 48.98
CA LYS A 2 46.60 19.57 48.82
C LYS A 2 46.41 18.66 47.62
N HIS A 3 45.92 17.46 47.82
CA HIS A 3 45.59 16.52 46.73
C HIS A 3 44.18 16.83 46.26
N VAL A 4 44.07 17.21 44.96
CA VAL A 4 42.79 17.35 44.25
C VAL A 4 42.52 16.03 43.56
N PHE A 5 41.44 15.33 43.96
CA PHE A 5 40.92 14.17 43.27
C PHE A 5 39.96 14.61 42.15
N LEU A 6 40.36 14.36 40.91
CA LEU A 6 39.49 14.54 39.75
C LEU A 6 38.64 13.30 39.57
N PHE A 7 37.35 13.36 39.83
CA PHE A 7 36.39 12.32 39.46
C PHE A 7 36.00 12.48 37.99
N GLY A 8 36.51 11.60 37.13
CA GLY A 8 36.05 11.50 35.74
C GLY A 8 34.71 10.80 35.67
N ILE A 9 33.67 11.51 35.25
CA ILE A 9 32.36 10.96 34.96
C ILE A 9 32.45 10.37 33.56
N PHE A 10 32.57 9.04 33.43
CA PHE A 10 32.41 8.31 32.18
C PHE A 10 30.92 8.19 31.90
N GLY A 11 30.40 9.09 31.04
CA GLY A 11 29.05 8.99 30.53
C GLY A 11 28.96 7.84 29.51
N TRP A 12 28.31 6.75 29.90
CA TRP A 12 27.89 5.69 28.97
C TRP A 12 26.73 6.21 28.14
N LEU A 13 27.01 6.57 26.87
CA LEU A 13 26.00 6.76 25.86
C LEU A 13 25.48 5.36 25.48
N LEU A 14 24.40 4.94 26.08
CA LEU A 14 23.59 3.81 25.64
C LEU A 14 22.92 4.23 24.33
N SER A 15 23.52 3.84 23.20
CA SER A 15 22.84 3.88 21.90
C SER A 15 21.74 2.81 21.94
N PHE A 16 20.51 3.22 22.22
CA PHE A 16 19.34 2.38 21.97
C PHE A 16 19.17 2.29 20.45
N THR A 17 19.63 1.20 19.84
CA THR A 17 19.12 0.79 18.55
C THR A 17 17.66 0.39 18.78
N LEU A 18 16.72 1.26 18.41
CA LEU A 18 15.33 0.87 18.29
C LEU A 18 15.28 -0.19 17.19
N VAL A 19 15.19 -1.44 17.59
CA VAL A 19 14.77 -2.51 16.67
C VAL A 19 13.32 -2.19 16.34
N ALA A 20 13.06 -1.78 15.10
CA ALA A 20 11.70 -1.64 14.61
C ALA A 20 10.97 -2.94 14.91
N GLN A 21 9.85 -2.88 15.62
CA GLN A 21 9.01 -4.04 15.88
C GLN A 21 8.41 -4.49 14.54
N THR A 22 9.11 -5.40 13.88
CA THR A 22 8.63 -6.04 12.67
C THR A 22 7.51 -7.00 13.04
N GLY A 23 6.38 -6.93 12.33
CA GLY A 23 5.32 -7.92 12.43
C GLY A 23 4.08 -7.55 13.27
N ILE A 24 4.01 -6.38 13.90
CA ILE A 24 2.84 -5.99 14.69
C ILE A 24 2.03 -4.93 13.95
N TRP A 25 0.78 -5.25 13.63
CA TRP A 25 -0.23 -4.29 13.21
C TRP A 25 -0.78 -3.61 14.46
N GLN A 26 -0.58 -2.29 14.60
CA GLN A 26 -0.88 -1.58 15.84
C GLN A 26 -2.36 -1.29 16.02
N TRP A 27 -3.08 -1.01 14.94
CA TRP A 27 -4.51 -0.66 14.97
C TRP A 27 -5.30 -1.49 13.96
N SER A 28 -6.59 -1.63 14.20
CA SER A 28 -7.49 -2.23 13.23
C SER A 28 -8.91 -1.74 13.40
N VAL A 29 -9.58 -1.48 12.28
CA VAL A 29 -10.98 -1.07 12.22
C VAL A 29 -11.80 -2.01 11.34
N PRO A 30 -13.13 -2.17 11.57
CA PRO A 30 -14.00 -2.85 10.62
C PRO A 30 -14.11 -2.04 9.34
N VAL A 31 -14.30 -2.72 8.21
CA VAL A 31 -14.60 -2.05 6.94
C VAL A 31 -16.11 -1.96 6.78
N HIS A 32 -16.64 -0.74 6.83
CA HIS A 32 -18.06 -0.48 6.72
C HIS A 32 -18.52 -0.38 5.25
N ASN A 33 -19.83 -0.53 5.03
CA ASN A 33 -20.48 -0.41 3.71
C ASN A 33 -19.96 -1.39 2.65
N PHE A 34 -19.42 -2.49 3.10
CA PHE A 34 -18.91 -3.52 2.22
C PHE A 34 -19.89 -4.68 2.10
N SER A 35 -20.36 -4.95 0.88
CA SER A 35 -21.18 -6.12 0.59
C SER A 35 -20.31 -7.38 0.50
N THR A 36 -20.01 -7.97 1.64
CA THR A 36 -19.36 -9.28 1.66
C THR A 36 -20.36 -10.36 1.23
N HIS A 37 -19.83 -11.40 0.58
CA HIS A 37 -20.59 -12.63 0.44
C HIS A 37 -21.05 -13.09 1.84
N PRO A 38 -22.32 -13.51 2.04
CA PRO A 38 -22.88 -13.82 3.37
C PRO A 38 -22.09 -14.85 4.20
N LYS A 39 -21.13 -15.53 3.61
CA LYS A 39 -20.25 -16.52 4.25
C LYS A 39 -18.87 -15.99 4.63
N ASN A 40 -18.54 -14.75 4.30
CA ASN A 40 -17.24 -14.19 4.65
C ASN A 40 -17.33 -13.46 6.00
N PRO A 41 -16.30 -13.57 6.83
CA PRO A 41 -16.19 -12.75 8.04
C PRO A 41 -16.14 -11.26 7.65
N GLU A 42 -16.48 -10.40 8.61
CA GLU A 42 -16.35 -8.96 8.43
C GLU A 42 -14.94 -8.60 7.97
N SER A 43 -14.84 -7.79 6.92
CA SER A 43 -13.58 -7.26 6.46
C SER A 43 -13.02 -6.28 7.49
N ARG A 44 -11.73 -6.32 7.74
CA ARG A 44 -11.02 -5.40 8.62
C ARG A 44 -9.83 -4.78 7.91
N ALA A 45 -9.59 -3.53 8.22
CA ALA A 45 -8.35 -2.85 7.85
C ALA A 45 -7.38 -2.89 9.04
N TYR A 46 -6.14 -3.23 8.78
CA TYR A 46 -5.04 -3.28 9.73
C TYR A 46 -4.02 -2.22 9.37
N LEU A 47 -3.56 -1.45 10.35
CA LEU A 47 -2.64 -0.34 10.17
C LEU A 47 -1.32 -0.61 10.89
N TRP A 48 -0.23 -0.38 10.18
CA TRP A 48 1.12 -0.30 10.70
C TRP A 48 1.70 1.08 10.43
N ILE A 49 2.26 1.71 11.45
CA ILE A 49 2.99 2.99 11.35
C ILE A 49 4.39 2.79 11.95
N PRO A 50 5.46 3.31 11.32
CA PRO A 50 6.80 3.27 11.89
C PRO A 50 6.84 3.87 13.29
N GLY A 51 7.54 3.22 14.23
CA GLY A 51 7.53 3.64 15.64
C GLY A 51 8.11 5.04 15.91
N GLN A 52 8.94 5.57 15.02
CA GLN A 52 9.51 6.93 15.09
C GLN A 52 8.76 7.95 14.22
N CYS A 53 7.69 7.53 13.54
CA CYS A 53 6.94 8.40 12.63
C CYS A 53 6.14 9.43 13.43
N GLU A 54 6.43 10.71 13.23
CA GLU A 54 5.66 11.81 13.82
C GLU A 54 4.49 12.24 12.92
N GLN A 55 4.66 12.06 11.61
CA GLN A 55 3.65 12.40 10.62
C GLN A 55 3.75 11.45 9.42
N VAL A 56 2.66 10.78 9.10
CA VAL A 56 2.58 9.88 7.93
C VAL A 56 2.58 10.71 6.64
N LYS A 57 3.56 10.44 5.75
CA LYS A 57 3.71 11.15 4.48
C LYS A 57 2.99 10.48 3.32
N ALA A 58 2.85 9.15 3.37
CA ALA A 58 2.11 8.36 2.40
C ALA A 58 1.64 7.04 3.02
N ILE A 59 0.74 6.34 2.36
CA ILE A 59 0.20 5.07 2.81
C ILE A 59 0.38 4.03 1.71
N LEU A 60 1.09 2.94 2.02
CA LEU A 60 1.11 1.74 1.19
C LEU A 60 -0.12 0.91 1.54
N VAL A 61 -1.07 0.76 0.61
CA VAL A 61 -2.33 0.06 0.85
C VAL A 61 -2.45 -1.17 -0.03
N ALA A 62 -2.78 -2.30 0.61
CA ALA A 62 -3.06 -3.56 -0.05
C ALA A 62 -4.38 -4.16 0.46
N GLN A 63 -5.04 -4.92 -0.41
CA GLN A 63 -6.15 -5.77 -0.01
C GLN A 63 -5.77 -7.24 -0.20
N HIS A 64 -6.29 -8.10 0.69
CA HIS A 64 -5.93 -9.51 0.71
C HIS A 64 -6.32 -10.23 -0.58
N ASN A 65 -5.36 -10.95 -1.12
CA ASN A 65 -5.57 -11.96 -2.14
C ASN A 65 -4.76 -13.23 -1.80
N MET A 66 -3.42 -13.18 -1.91
CA MET A 66 -2.54 -14.33 -1.62
C MET A 66 -1.30 -13.93 -0.81
N GLU A 67 -0.42 -13.11 -1.37
CA GLU A 67 0.93 -12.85 -0.85
C GLU A 67 1.10 -11.43 -0.26
N GLU A 68 0.06 -10.61 -0.29
CA GLU A 68 0.16 -9.20 0.13
C GLU A 68 0.66 -9.06 1.56
N ILE A 69 0.19 -9.93 2.48
CA ILE A 69 0.63 -9.87 3.88
C ILE A 69 2.13 -10.15 4.01
N SER A 70 2.66 -11.14 3.28
CA SER A 70 4.08 -11.47 3.29
C SER A 70 4.94 -10.34 2.74
N ILE A 71 4.47 -9.64 1.71
CA ILE A 71 5.14 -8.48 1.12
C ILE A 71 5.14 -7.30 2.10
N LEU A 72 4.00 -7.05 2.75
CA LEU A 72 3.86 -5.94 3.70
C LEU A 72 4.65 -6.18 5.00
N GLU A 73 4.81 -7.43 5.44
CA GLU A 73 5.53 -7.77 6.65
C GLU A 73 7.03 -8.02 6.42
N ASP A 74 7.50 -7.91 5.18
CA ASP A 74 8.93 -8.02 4.89
C ASP A 74 9.73 -6.95 5.64
N GLU A 75 10.72 -7.39 6.41
CA GLU A 75 11.47 -6.54 7.32
C GLU A 75 12.26 -5.45 6.59
N ALA A 76 12.90 -5.79 5.47
CA ALA A 76 13.70 -4.85 4.70
C ALA A 76 12.80 -3.78 4.06
N SER A 77 11.63 -4.19 3.56
CA SER A 77 10.61 -3.28 3.03
C SER A 77 10.10 -2.32 4.11
N ARG A 78 9.75 -2.83 5.30
CA ARG A 78 9.30 -2.00 6.44
C ARG A 78 10.36 -1.03 6.91
N GLN A 79 11.63 -1.44 6.94
CA GLN A 79 12.73 -0.54 7.28
C GLN A 79 12.83 0.65 6.31
N ARG A 80 12.68 0.38 5.01
CA ARG A 80 12.70 1.46 4.01
C ARG A 80 11.47 2.36 4.08
N LEU A 81 10.31 1.80 4.32
CA LEU A 81 9.08 2.58 4.54
C LEU A 81 9.20 3.46 5.79
N ALA A 82 9.84 2.95 6.85
CA ALA A 82 10.08 3.71 8.07
C ALA A 82 11.00 4.92 7.85
N GLU A 83 12.04 4.79 7.02
CA GLU A 83 12.92 5.91 6.64
C GLU A 83 12.16 7.02 5.87
N LEU A 84 11.02 6.69 5.27
CA LEU A 84 10.21 7.58 4.45
C LEU A 84 8.94 8.08 5.15
N ASP A 85 8.68 7.68 6.38
CA ASP A 85 7.43 7.93 7.13
C ASP A 85 6.18 7.43 6.37
N VAL A 86 6.29 6.27 5.74
CA VAL A 86 5.19 5.63 5.00
C VAL A 86 4.52 4.57 5.88
N ALA A 87 3.23 4.75 6.13
CA ALA A 87 2.40 3.77 6.81
C ALA A 87 1.99 2.62 5.88
N GLN A 88 1.54 1.50 6.46
CA GLN A 88 0.97 0.39 5.69
C GLN A 88 -0.45 0.10 6.15
N ILE A 89 -1.32 -0.19 5.20
CA ILE A 89 -2.68 -0.69 5.46
C ILE A 89 -2.87 -2.01 4.69
N TRP A 90 -3.36 -3.01 5.41
CA TRP A 90 -3.78 -4.28 4.84
C TRP A 90 -5.24 -4.54 5.14
N VAL A 91 -6.04 -4.83 4.11
CA VAL A 91 -7.48 -5.09 4.24
C VAL A 91 -7.76 -6.56 3.98
N CYS A 92 -8.35 -7.23 4.96
CA CYS A 92 -8.64 -8.67 4.90
C CYS A 92 -9.98 -8.99 5.58
N PRO A 93 -10.87 -9.72 4.90
CA PRO A 93 -10.87 -10.05 3.46
C PRO A 93 -10.85 -8.81 2.55
N SER A 94 -10.52 -9.03 1.28
CA SER A 94 -10.53 -7.97 0.26
C SER A 94 -11.89 -7.28 0.18
N PHE A 95 -11.89 -5.96 0.08
CA PHE A 95 -13.13 -5.17 0.03
C PHE A 95 -13.63 -4.90 -1.40
N ASN A 96 -12.78 -5.06 -2.41
CA ASN A 96 -13.15 -4.84 -3.80
C ASN A 96 -12.44 -5.83 -4.73
N HIS A 97 -13.16 -6.86 -5.16
CA HIS A 97 -12.65 -7.83 -6.14
C HIS A 97 -12.95 -7.45 -7.60
N GLY A 98 -13.90 -6.55 -7.82
CA GLY A 98 -14.30 -6.14 -9.16
C GLY A 98 -13.53 -4.94 -9.71
N PHE A 99 -12.68 -4.34 -8.89
CA PHE A 99 -11.89 -3.13 -9.22
C PHE A 99 -12.74 -1.95 -9.73
N ASP A 100 -14.04 -1.99 -9.48
CA ASP A 100 -14.95 -0.91 -9.84
C ASP A 100 -15.08 0.07 -8.67
N PHE A 101 -14.44 1.23 -8.81
CA PHE A 101 -14.51 2.28 -7.82
C PHE A 101 -15.71 3.22 -8.00
N THR A 102 -16.57 2.97 -9.00
CA THR A 102 -17.78 3.75 -9.23
C THR A 102 -18.98 3.24 -8.45
N ASP A 103 -18.87 2.05 -7.83
CA ASP A 103 -19.94 1.35 -7.09
C ASP A 103 -19.87 1.54 -5.57
N GLY A 104 -19.15 2.53 -5.07
CA GLY A 104 -18.98 2.82 -3.64
C GLY A 104 -17.68 2.29 -3.04
N ALA A 105 -16.82 1.64 -3.81
CA ALA A 105 -15.54 1.14 -3.29
C ALA A 105 -14.59 2.26 -2.84
N TRP A 106 -14.66 3.43 -3.50
CA TRP A 106 -13.91 4.60 -3.04
C TRP A 106 -14.41 5.09 -1.67
N GLU A 107 -15.70 5.23 -1.51
CA GLU A 107 -16.33 5.66 -0.26
C GLU A 107 -16.01 4.68 0.88
N THR A 108 -15.92 3.39 0.58
CA THR A 108 -15.47 2.36 1.52
C THR A 108 -14.01 2.56 1.92
N LEU A 109 -13.12 2.78 0.94
CA LEU A 109 -11.70 3.04 1.20
C LEU A 109 -11.50 4.36 1.97
N ASP A 110 -12.17 5.42 1.57
CA ASP A 110 -12.10 6.73 2.22
C ASP A 110 -12.60 6.66 3.67
N GLY A 111 -13.70 5.94 3.91
CA GLY A 111 -14.25 5.69 5.23
C GLY A 111 -13.28 4.94 6.15
N LEU A 112 -12.69 3.83 5.68
CA LEU A 112 -11.70 3.09 6.49
C LEU A 112 -10.45 3.91 6.80
N LEU A 113 -10.03 4.81 5.91
CA LEU A 113 -8.92 5.73 6.17
C LEU A 113 -9.27 6.74 7.27
N ALA A 114 -10.51 7.24 7.26
CA ALA A 114 -11.00 8.14 8.31
C ALA A 114 -11.11 7.41 9.67
N ASP A 115 -11.64 6.19 9.69
CA ASP A 115 -11.75 5.38 10.91
C ASP A 115 -10.36 5.06 11.50
N LEU A 116 -9.38 4.71 10.66
CA LEU A 116 -8.00 4.48 11.08
C LEU A 116 -7.32 5.76 11.57
N ALA A 117 -7.64 6.91 10.97
CA ALA A 117 -7.14 8.21 11.44
C ALA A 117 -7.67 8.56 12.84
N GLU A 118 -8.94 8.26 13.10
CA GLU A 118 -9.56 8.45 14.42
C GLU A 118 -8.97 7.50 15.45
N GLU A 119 -8.89 6.21 15.14
CA GLU A 119 -8.42 5.15 16.04
C GLU A 119 -6.93 5.32 16.41
N SER A 120 -6.10 5.71 15.45
CA SER A 120 -4.66 5.85 15.66
C SER A 120 -4.22 7.24 16.15
N GLY A 121 -5.04 8.26 15.92
CA GLY A 121 -4.72 9.66 16.17
C GLY A 121 -3.89 10.33 15.04
N TYR A 122 -3.46 9.61 14.01
CA TYR A 122 -2.76 10.14 12.85
C TYR A 122 -3.76 10.69 11.82
N LYS A 123 -4.21 11.91 12.03
CA LYS A 123 -5.30 12.54 11.25
C LYS A 123 -5.01 12.64 9.76
N GLU A 124 -3.73 12.74 9.39
CA GLU A 124 -3.29 12.79 7.99
C GLU A 124 -3.61 11.53 7.20
N LEU A 125 -3.88 10.38 7.82
CA LEU A 125 -4.30 9.18 7.11
C LEU A 125 -5.51 9.41 6.20
N SER A 126 -6.43 10.29 6.60
CA SER A 126 -7.60 10.66 5.79
C SER A 126 -7.23 11.36 4.48
N THR A 127 -6.05 11.98 4.38
CA THR A 127 -5.67 12.82 3.25
C THR A 127 -4.32 12.47 2.62
N ALA A 128 -3.51 11.64 3.26
CA ALA A 128 -2.21 11.24 2.77
C ALA A 128 -2.30 10.53 1.40
N PRO A 129 -1.33 10.75 0.50
CA PRO A 129 -1.32 10.08 -0.79
C PRO A 129 -1.15 8.57 -0.63
N LEU A 130 -1.73 7.82 -1.56
CA LEU A 130 -1.80 6.37 -1.54
C LEU A 130 -0.78 5.75 -2.51
N ILE A 131 -0.07 4.74 -2.06
CA ILE A 131 0.67 3.81 -2.88
C ILE A 131 -0.13 2.51 -2.86
N ALA A 132 -0.75 2.15 -3.97
CA ALA A 132 -1.53 0.93 -4.03
C ALA A 132 -0.67 -0.25 -4.48
N ILE A 133 -0.78 -1.39 -3.79
CA ILE A 133 -0.08 -2.63 -4.15
C ILE A 133 -1.05 -3.79 -4.22
N GLY A 134 -0.87 -4.66 -5.21
CA GLY A 134 -1.62 -5.91 -5.34
C GLY A 134 -0.80 -7.01 -6.00
N HIS A 135 -1.16 -8.25 -5.69
CA HIS A 135 -0.51 -9.44 -6.21
C HIS A 135 -1.51 -10.30 -7.01
N SER A 136 -1.06 -10.89 -8.12
CA SER A 136 -1.82 -11.84 -8.94
C SER A 136 -3.20 -11.28 -9.35
N ALA A 137 -4.30 -11.90 -8.92
CA ALA A 137 -5.66 -11.43 -9.24
C ALA A 137 -5.95 -10.02 -8.71
N ALA A 138 -5.30 -9.58 -7.65
CA ALA A 138 -5.43 -8.22 -7.11
C ALA A 138 -4.40 -7.24 -7.71
N ALA A 139 -3.53 -7.67 -8.60
CA ALA A 139 -2.45 -6.83 -9.13
C ALA A 139 -2.92 -5.68 -10.03
N SER A 140 -4.15 -5.74 -10.53
CA SER A 140 -4.72 -4.68 -11.38
C SER A 140 -5.45 -3.58 -10.59
N TRP A 141 -5.90 -3.85 -9.37
CA TRP A 141 -6.66 -2.86 -8.59
C TRP A 141 -5.92 -1.52 -8.38
N PRO A 142 -4.56 -1.48 -8.23
CA PRO A 142 -3.84 -0.23 -8.11
C PRO A 142 -4.07 0.72 -9.28
N TYR A 143 -4.12 0.18 -10.49
CA TYR A 143 -4.32 0.97 -11.70
C TYR A 143 -5.74 1.55 -11.79
N TYR A 144 -6.74 0.78 -11.31
CA TYR A 144 -8.13 1.23 -11.27
C TYR A 144 -8.34 2.30 -10.22
N LEU A 145 -7.71 2.17 -9.05
CA LEU A 145 -7.68 3.23 -8.05
C LEU A 145 -7.03 4.50 -8.62
N ALA A 146 -5.89 4.36 -9.27
CA ALA A 146 -5.17 5.48 -9.87
C ALA A 146 -5.99 6.19 -10.97
N ALA A 147 -6.69 5.43 -11.80
CA ALA A 147 -7.56 5.99 -12.83
C ALA A 147 -8.77 6.71 -12.23
N TYR A 148 -9.28 6.23 -11.10
CA TYR A 148 -10.45 6.81 -10.43
C TYR A 148 -10.08 8.02 -9.56
N LYS A 149 -8.95 7.96 -8.85
CA LYS A 149 -8.46 8.99 -7.91
C LYS A 149 -6.98 9.33 -8.16
N PRO A 150 -6.66 9.87 -9.35
CA PRO A 150 -5.27 10.20 -9.69
C PRO A 150 -4.65 11.21 -8.72
N GLU A 151 -5.44 12.13 -8.17
CA GLU A 151 -4.99 13.14 -7.22
C GLU A 151 -4.64 12.57 -5.83
N ARG A 152 -5.10 11.36 -5.53
CA ARG A 152 -4.81 10.64 -4.28
C ARG A 152 -3.77 9.55 -4.45
N THR A 153 -3.41 9.19 -5.68
CA THR A 153 -2.50 8.08 -5.97
C THR A 153 -1.10 8.59 -6.25
N LEU A 154 -0.17 8.21 -5.37
CA LEU A 154 1.26 8.54 -5.52
C LEU A 154 1.97 7.57 -6.46
N ALA A 155 1.66 6.28 -6.36
CA ALA A 155 2.24 5.22 -7.20
C ALA A 155 1.37 3.96 -7.21
N CYS A 156 1.59 3.11 -8.21
CA CYS A 156 1.01 1.78 -8.34
C CYS A 156 2.10 0.71 -8.30
N ILE A 157 1.84 -0.40 -7.63
CA ILE A 157 2.73 -1.57 -7.60
C ILE A 157 1.91 -2.81 -7.96
N SER A 158 2.26 -3.46 -9.06
CA SER A 158 1.66 -4.70 -9.55
C SER A 158 2.68 -5.83 -9.42
N VAL A 159 2.36 -6.84 -8.65
CA VAL A 159 3.22 -8.00 -8.43
C VAL A 159 2.60 -9.23 -9.08
N SER A 160 3.33 -9.83 -10.02
CA SER A 160 2.89 -11.03 -10.78
C SER A 160 1.50 -10.86 -11.39
N GLY A 161 1.25 -9.68 -11.97
CA GLY A 161 -0.06 -9.31 -12.46
C GLY A 161 -0.06 -8.73 -13.85
N GLN A 162 -1.00 -7.85 -14.10
CA GLN A 162 -1.21 -7.22 -15.39
C GLN A 162 -0.52 -5.86 -15.45
N TRP A 163 -0.18 -5.44 -16.65
CA TRP A 163 0.36 -4.10 -16.91
C TRP A 163 -0.73 -3.03 -16.92
N PRO A 164 -0.38 -1.76 -16.75
CA PRO A 164 -1.31 -0.65 -16.87
C PRO A 164 -2.06 -0.67 -18.21
N TYR A 165 -3.33 -0.26 -18.19
CA TYR A 165 -4.23 -0.27 -19.35
C TYR A 165 -4.63 -1.64 -19.88
N HIS A 166 -4.11 -2.74 -19.33
CA HIS A 166 -4.65 -4.05 -19.65
C HIS A 166 -6.09 -4.15 -19.13
N ARG A 167 -6.99 -4.49 -20.03
CA ARG A 167 -8.42 -4.64 -19.74
C ARG A 167 -8.83 -6.06 -20.01
N ASP A 168 -8.90 -6.85 -18.98
CA ASP A 168 -9.50 -8.17 -19.08
C ASP A 168 -11.02 -8.02 -19.09
N ARG A 169 -11.65 -8.45 -20.18
CA ARG A 169 -13.10 -8.36 -20.34
C ARG A 169 -13.89 -9.12 -19.26
N TRP A 170 -13.25 -10.05 -18.57
CA TRP A 170 -13.87 -10.88 -17.57
C TRP A 170 -13.70 -10.32 -16.14
N LEU A 171 -12.56 -9.70 -15.88
CA LEU A 171 -12.19 -9.24 -14.54
C LEU A 171 -12.37 -7.73 -14.39
N CYS A 172 -12.25 -6.99 -15.48
CA CYS A 172 -12.14 -5.55 -15.45
C CYS A 172 -13.06 -4.95 -16.53
N PRO A 173 -14.30 -4.62 -16.18
CA PRO A 173 -15.17 -3.85 -17.06
C PRO A 173 -14.48 -2.56 -17.47
N ASP A 174 -14.88 -1.97 -18.60
CA ASP A 174 -14.33 -0.70 -19.07
C ASP A 174 -14.79 0.47 -18.18
N ILE A 175 -14.32 0.48 -16.94
CA ILE A 175 -14.61 1.53 -15.96
C ILE A 175 -13.67 2.73 -16.06
N TRP A 176 -12.63 2.62 -16.87
CA TRP A 176 -11.68 3.72 -17.06
C TRP A 176 -12.29 4.88 -17.85
N GLY A 177 -13.15 4.57 -18.84
CA GLY A 177 -13.68 5.58 -19.75
C GLY A 177 -12.55 6.35 -20.45
N GLU A 178 -12.55 7.67 -20.32
CA GLU A 178 -11.48 8.55 -20.80
C GLU A 178 -10.36 8.77 -19.77
N ARG A 179 -10.43 8.14 -18.61
CA ARG A 179 -9.44 8.26 -17.55
C ARG A 179 -8.12 7.63 -17.96
N ASN A 180 -7.03 8.18 -17.45
CA ASN A 180 -5.69 7.62 -17.65
C ASN A 180 -4.86 7.80 -16.39
N ILE A 181 -3.79 7.01 -16.29
CA ILE A 181 -2.82 7.07 -15.20
C ILE A 181 -1.47 7.62 -15.66
N ASN A 182 -1.45 8.31 -16.78
CA ASN A 182 -0.25 8.98 -17.25
C ASN A 182 0.31 9.89 -16.15
N LYS A 183 1.61 9.84 -15.93
CA LYS A 183 2.34 10.56 -14.89
C LYS A 183 2.25 9.96 -13.48
N ILE A 184 1.53 8.85 -13.28
CA ILE A 184 1.57 8.11 -12.02
C ILE A 184 2.64 7.00 -12.15
N PRO A 185 3.65 6.97 -11.29
CA PRO A 185 4.66 5.91 -11.32
C PRO A 185 4.02 4.53 -11.13
N CYS A 186 4.37 3.61 -12.05
CA CYS A 186 3.88 2.23 -12.01
C CYS A 186 5.08 1.28 -11.99
N LEU A 187 5.20 0.50 -10.90
CA LEU A 187 6.13 -0.61 -10.81
C LEU A 187 5.40 -1.90 -11.09
N GLU A 188 5.86 -2.62 -12.09
CA GLU A 188 5.41 -3.98 -12.39
C GLU A 188 6.56 -4.95 -12.14
N THR A 189 6.29 -6.00 -11.40
CA THR A 189 7.25 -7.08 -11.14
C THR A 189 6.65 -8.42 -11.52
N MET A 190 7.50 -9.31 -12.02
CA MET A 190 7.09 -10.61 -12.51
C MET A 190 8.18 -11.65 -12.24
N GLY A 191 7.79 -12.85 -11.86
CA GLY A 191 8.73 -13.94 -11.61
C GLY A 191 9.38 -14.40 -12.91
N GLU A 192 10.69 -14.69 -12.86
CA GLU A 192 11.49 -15.15 -14.01
C GLU A 192 10.91 -16.43 -14.66
N TYR A 193 10.29 -17.29 -13.85
CA TYR A 193 9.74 -18.58 -14.30
C TYR A 193 8.22 -18.56 -14.53
N GLU A 194 7.58 -17.42 -14.38
CA GLU A 194 6.19 -17.30 -14.78
C GLU A 194 6.10 -17.39 -16.31
N SER A 195 5.05 -17.99 -16.83
CA SER A 195 4.79 -18.08 -18.28
C SER A 195 4.50 -16.71 -18.91
N ALA A 196 5.02 -15.69 -18.34
CA ALA A 196 4.66 -14.31 -18.46
C ALA A 196 5.61 -13.50 -19.36
N HIS A 197 6.55 -14.14 -20.07
CA HIS A 197 7.31 -13.41 -21.09
C HIS A 197 6.40 -12.80 -22.18
N THR A 198 5.22 -13.38 -22.39
CA THR A 198 4.18 -12.79 -23.24
C THR A 198 3.63 -11.52 -22.57
N TRP A 199 3.38 -11.55 -21.28
CA TRP A 199 2.88 -10.41 -20.51
C TRP A 199 3.91 -9.29 -20.42
N SER A 200 5.17 -9.62 -20.17
CA SER A 200 6.26 -8.63 -20.17
C SER A 200 6.38 -7.91 -21.52
N ASN A 201 6.22 -8.64 -22.63
CA ASN A 201 6.25 -8.04 -23.96
C ASN A 201 5.05 -7.13 -24.22
N GLU A 202 3.86 -7.50 -23.77
CA GLU A 202 2.68 -6.65 -23.86
C GLU A 202 2.82 -5.42 -22.97
N GLY A 203 3.31 -5.55 -21.74
CA GLY A 203 3.61 -4.42 -20.87
C GLY A 203 4.61 -3.43 -21.49
N LEU A 204 5.66 -3.92 -22.15
CA LEU A 204 6.59 -3.09 -22.90
C LEU A 204 5.94 -2.40 -24.11
N LYS A 205 4.96 -3.03 -24.74
CA LYS A 205 4.16 -2.44 -25.81
C LYS A 205 3.28 -1.31 -25.26
N GLU A 206 2.52 -1.57 -24.20
CA GLU A 206 1.70 -0.58 -23.51
C GLU A 206 2.51 0.65 -23.10
N ARG A 207 3.72 0.43 -22.55
CA ARG A 207 4.62 1.53 -22.21
C ARG A 207 5.04 2.37 -23.42
N LYS A 208 5.17 1.79 -24.60
CA LYS A 208 5.46 2.53 -25.83
C LYS A 208 4.24 3.31 -26.33
N GLU A 209 3.05 2.77 -26.16
CA GLU A 209 1.78 3.38 -26.54
C GLU A 209 1.38 4.50 -25.54
N HIS A 210 1.84 4.41 -24.31
CA HIS A 210 1.62 5.41 -23.24
C HIS A 210 2.94 6.01 -22.75
N PRO A 211 3.60 6.87 -23.55
CA PRO A 211 4.94 7.38 -23.24
C PRO A 211 5.01 8.29 -22.01
N LEU A 212 3.87 8.76 -21.49
CA LEU A 212 3.80 9.54 -20.26
C LEU A 212 3.66 8.67 -19.01
N LEU A 213 3.56 7.36 -19.15
CA LEU A 213 3.63 6.42 -18.06
C LEU A 213 5.09 6.29 -17.62
N PRO A 214 5.44 6.70 -16.39
CA PRO A 214 6.83 6.71 -15.91
C PRO A 214 7.34 5.30 -15.60
#